data_11fa14cb5661adbf9761b4c090fc0492
#
_entry.id   11fa14cb5661adbf9761b4c090fc0492
#
_cell.length_a   1.000
_cell.length_b   1.000
_cell.length_c   1.000
_cell.angle_alpha   90.00
_cell.angle_beta   90.00
_cell.angle_gamma   90.00
#
_symmetry.space_group_name_H-M   'P 1'
#
loop_
_entity.id
_entity.type
_entity.pdbx_description
1 polymer ?
#
loop_
_entity_poly.entity_id
_entity_poly.type
_entity_poly.pdbx_seq_one_letter_code
_entity_poly.pdbx_strand_id
1 'polypeptide(L)'
;MSAVAPVAVASRGMSRSAALVVGLMLAQVTLFVWMAPRGFELTDEAFYLLNYAHWRELSAMVSFFGAYFDLPFRAFGESVAAIRIFGLALMLLVSAYCAVEALRFNCGDTVRGQSDQVAIIATAMAGALYYYSDLKTLRAPSYNMQALVAMLAATGLLFRLMRPAPTTTSTAATSLLYGVALGACAMGKASAALAMLVAHLVYFAGFERDWRVRRLLTIVLAVTAGVALNLVALYLMHPPWFMQLREGLTIMSLYGRNLLALATNLRWDVKMVAIQTLPWLAPAAVAYLAALRLGRGNAAATSAATIVLIFAINLVLLWQGQGHLWLPMMSFAALLLCAATWVLYRRPQATRQDLAPLATTALLLALPLGFSFGTSGRMLEHSQTAGAFGTIAIVIQLATLRQRSLLSHPALMLCLMALCLPTLTLQVRAALDKDFTYRQHTGLGAQRRPIQIGAAGNTLLVDDTSERSIRDLLDAAHQAGFKAGTPVLDFTGDGPGLVYALGGRPVGLAWLLGGGPGGEAAAAHVVAQAPQEVLRRAWILSSTNNPYAIKTWTRILDDRLGAASHVAVADLGIPAWYRWKKGAPEINAVTLWRPNEASR
;
A
#
# COMPACT_ATOMS: atom_id res chain seq x y z
N MET A 1 -2.96 58.64 14.95
CA MET A 1 -2.88 57.70 13.80
C MET A 1 -1.42 57.32 13.61
N SER A 2 -0.98 56.26 14.21
CA SER A 2 0.41 55.75 14.08
C SER A 2 0.46 54.81 12.90
N ALA A 3 1.22 55.17 11.86
CA ALA A 3 1.41 54.35 10.67
C ALA A 3 2.21 53.08 11.04
N VAL A 4 1.55 51.93 10.98
CA VAL A 4 2.22 50.62 11.06
C VAL A 4 3.01 50.42 9.78
N ALA A 5 4.32 50.48 9.90
CA ALA A 5 5.23 50.19 8.78
C ALA A 5 4.98 48.76 8.28
N PRO A 6 4.92 48.50 6.96
CA PRO A 6 4.78 47.16 6.44
C PRO A 6 6.03 46.33 6.79
N VAL A 7 5.84 45.29 7.56
CA VAL A 7 6.89 44.28 7.80
C VAL A 7 7.24 43.65 6.45
N ALA A 8 8.40 44.03 5.91
CA ALA A 8 8.96 43.42 4.72
C ALA A 8 9.11 41.90 5.01
N VAL A 9 8.26 41.09 4.41
CA VAL A 9 8.43 39.64 4.36
C VAL A 9 9.61 39.37 3.43
N ALA A 10 10.81 39.38 4.01
CA ALA A 10 11.99 38.94 3.31
C ALA A 10 11.75 37.47 2.93
N SER A 11 11.65 37.17 1.67
CA SER A 11 11.63 35.79 1.12
C SER A 11 13.00 35.18 1.42
N ARG A 12 13.17 34.65 2.66
CA ARG A 12 14.35 33.87 3.01
C ARG A 12 14.27 32.58 2.19
N GLY A 13 15.17 32.40 1.24
CA GLY A 13 15.32 31.21 0.44
C GLY A 13 15.41 29.96 1.36
N MET A 14 15.14 28.80 0.80
CA MET A 14 15.20 27.51 1.52
C MET A 14 16.60 27.32 2.14
N SER A 15 16.67 26.92 3.42
CA SER A 15 17.95 26.63 4.09
C SER A 15 18.67 25.45 3.43
N ARG A 16 20.01 25.45 3.45
CA ARG A 16 20.82 24.35 2.88
C ARG A 16 20.43 23.00 3.47
N SER A 17 20.17 22.94 4.77
CA SER A 17 19.77 21.72 5.45
C SER A 17 18.36 21.22 5.02
N ALA A 18 17.41 22.12 4.81
CA ALA A 18 16.11 21.74 4.24
C ALA A 18 16.25 21.26 2.79
N ALA A 19 17.14 21.88 1.99
CA ALA A 19 17.45 21.41 0.64
C ALA A 19 18.03 19.99 0.64
N LEU A 20 18.83 19.61 1.64
CA LEU A 20 19.35 18.24 1.78
C LEU A 20 18.21 17.23 2.07
N VAL A 21 17.25 17.54 2.96
CA VAL A 21 16.09 16.67 3.22
C VAL A 21 15.28 16.47 1.94
N VAL A 22 15.00 17.55 1.20
CA VAL A 22 14.30 17.47 -0.10
C VAL A 22 15.13 16.63 -1.09
N GLY A 23 16.45 16.83 -1.13
CA GLY A 23 17.37 16.05 -1.96
C GLY A 23 17.31 14.54 -1.67
N LEU A 24 17.26 14.15 -0.40
CA LEU A 24 17.11 12.74 0.00
C LEU A 24 15.76 12.15 -0.48
N MET A 25 14.68 12.90 -0.35
CA MET A 25 13.37 12.47 -0.87
C MET A 25 13.39 12.36 -2.40
N LEU A 26 13.95 13.34 -3.10
CA LEU A 26 14.07 13.31 -4.56
C LEU A 26 14.97 12.17 -5.05
N ALA A 27 16.04 11.83 -4.33
CA ALA A 27 16.89 10.69 -4.63
C ALA A 27 16.09 9.37 -4.57
N GLN A 28 15.22 9.21 -3.57
CA GLN A 28 14.33 8.05 -3.46
C GLN A 28 13.33 7.97 -4.63
N VAL A 29 12.73 9.11 -4.99
CA VAL A 29 11.81 9.20 -6.15
C VAL A 29 12.54 8.85 -7.45
N THR A 30 13.73 9.40 -7.66
CA THR A 30 14.56 9.12 -8.84
C THR A 30 14.93 7.63 -8.92
N LEU A 31 15.33 7.05 -7.80
CA LEU A 31 15.66 5.62 -7.74
C LEU A 31 14.44 4.75 -8.05
N PHE A 32 13.26 5.10 -7.52
CA PHE A 32 12.02 4.39 -7.85
C PHE A 32 11.67 4.48 -9.34
N VAL A 33 11.74 5.68 -9.92
CA VAL A 33 11.48 5.91 -11.36
C VAL A 33 12.45 5.10 -12.22
N TRP A 34 13.73 5.05 -11.84
CA TRP A 34 14.74 4.23 -12.50
C TRP A 34 14.42 2.73 -12.39
N MET A 35 13.88 2.27 -11.25
CA MET A 35 13.47 0.87 -11.06
C MET A 35 12.10 0.54 -11.70
N ALA A 36 11.28 1.53 -12.04
CA ALA A 36 9.91 1.31 -12.50
C ALA A 36 9.80 0.39 -13.74
N PRO A 37 10.67 0.43 -14.77
CA PRO A 37 10.62 -0.48 -15.89
C PRO A 37 11.24 -1.86 -15.60
N ARG A 38 11.79 -2.13 -14.39
CA ARG A 38 12.54 -3.34 -14.05
C ARG A 38 11.72 -4.29 -13.23
N GLY A 39 11.88 -5.58 -13.52
CA GLY A 39 11.20 -6.67 -12.86
C GLY A 39 9.74 -6.82 -13.26
N PHE A 40 9.34 -8.06 -13.36
CA PHE A 40 7.96 -8.45 -13.53
C PHE A 40 7.64 -9.54 -12.50
N GLU A 41 6.73 -9.25 -11.61
CA GLU A 41 6.32 -10.21 -10.59
C GLU A 41 5.12 -11.02 -11.10
N LEU A 42 5.30 -12.34 -11.21
CA LEU A 42 4.38 -13.23 -11.92
C LEU A 42 3.08 -13.53 -11.18
N THR A 43 2.95 -13.12 -9.91
CA THR A 43 1.79 -13.46 -9.08
C THR A 43 0.95 -12.24 -8.73
N ASP A 44 1.21 -11.56 -7.62
CA ASP A 44 0.39 -10.45 -7.14
C ASP A 44 0.38 -9.26 -8.10
N GLU A 45 1.53 -8.86 -8.66
CA GLU A 45 1.56 -7.71 -9.58
C GLU A 45 0.81 -8.01 -10.88
N ALA A 46 1.03 -9.20 -11.42
CA ALA A 46 0.31 -9.63 -12.61
C ALA A 46 -1.20 -9.77 -12.36
N PHE A 47 -1.60 -10.25 -11.18
CA PHE A 47 -2.99 -10.24 -10.75
C PHE A 47 -3.57 -8.81 -10.76
N TYR A 48 -2.79 -7.79 -10.32
CA TYR A 48 -3.27 -6.41 -10.37
C TYR A 48 -3.42 -5.92 -11.80
N LEU A 49 -2.45 -6.20 -12.67
CA LEU A 49 -2.50 -5.81 -14.08
C LEU A 49 -3.67 -6.46 -14.83
N LEU A 50 -3.94 -7.76 -14.60
CA LEU A 50 -5.11 -8.44 -15.15
C LEU A 50 -6.42 -7.84 -14.64
N ASN A 51 -6.46 -7.41 -13.37
CA ASN A 51 -7.64 -6.71 -12.85
C ASN A 51 -7.84 -5.34 -13.52
N TYR A 52 -6.78 -4.56 -13.82
CA TYR A 52 -6.97 -3.29 -14.55
C TYR A 52 -7.50 -3.54 -15.96
N ALA A 53 -6.92 -4.53 -16.67
CA ALA A 53 -7.27 -4.80 -18.06
C ALA A 53 -8.67 -5.42 -18.20
N HIS A 54 -9.08 -6.29 -17.26
CA HIS A 54 -10.22 -7.19 -17.43
C HIS A 54 -11.26 -7.17 -16.30
N TRP A 55 -11.26 -6.17 -15.40
CA TRP A 55 -12.16 -6.15 -14.24
C TRP A 55 -13.65 -6.30 -14.59
N ARG A 56 -14.08 -5.81 -15.79
CA ARG A 56 -15.45 -5.95 -16.25
C ARG A 56 -15.82 -7.37 -16.69
N GLU A 57 -14.82 -8.18 -17.03
CA GLU A 57 -14.99 -9.52 -17.59
C GLU A 57 -14.83 -10.62 -16.53
N LEU A 58 -14.26 -10.28 -15.35
CA LEU A 58 -14.16 -11.21 -14.23
C LEU A 58 -15.56 -11.51 -13.67
N SER A 59 -15.83 -12.78 -13.36
CA SER A 59 -17.13 -13.20 -12.81
C SER A 59 -17.26 -12.90 -11.31
N ALA A 60 -16.13 -12.78 -10.59
CA ALA A 60 -16.12 -12.64 -9.15
C ALA A 60 -15.04 -11.65 -8.68
N MET A 61 -15.42 -10.72 -7.82
CA MET A 61 -14.51 -9.70 -7.26
C MET A 61 -14.95 -9.33 -5.84
N VAL A 62 -13.99 -9.21 -4.92
CA VAL A 62 -14.22 -8.65 -3.56
C VAL A 62 -13.63 -7.26 -3.39
N SER A 63 -12.92 -6.77 -4.40
CA SER A 63 -12.29 -5.45 -4.45
C SER A 63 -12.36 -4.92 -5.87
N PHE A 64 -12.74 -3.66 -6.02
CA PHE A 64 -12.93 -3.01 -7.33
C PHE A 64 -11.78 -2.04 -7.67
N PHE A 65 -10.57 -2.27 -7.15
CA PHE A 65 -9.42 -1.45 -7.47
C PHE A 65 -9.11 -1.42 -8.98
N GLY A 66 -9.39 -2.50 -9.70
CA GLY A 66 -9.29 -2.55 -11.15
C GLY A 66 -10.07 -1.43 -11.84
N ALA A 67 -11.28 -1.11 -11.37
CA ALA A 67 -12.10 -0.03 -11.92
C ALA A 67 -11.46 1.36 -11.75
N TYR A 68 -10.73 1.59 -10.64
CA TYR A 68 -10.05 2.87 -10.38
C TYR A 68 -8.77 3.03 -11.20
N PHE A 69 -8.07 1.93 -11.50
CA PHE A 69 -6.80 1.97 -12.23
C PHE A 69 -6.93 1.64 -13.73
N ASP A 70 -8.09 1.17 -14.21
CA ASP A 70 -8.36 0.88 -15.62
C ASP A 70 -8.11 2.11 -16.52
N LEU A 71 -8.74 3.25 -16.18
CA LEU A 71 -8.61 4.45 -16.99
C LEU A 71 -7.15 4.95 -17.08
N PRO A 72 -6.41 5.17 -15.97
CA PRO A 72 -5.00 5.56 -16.08
C PRO A 72 -4.14 4.49 -16.74
N PHE A 73 -4.40 3.19 -16.53
CA PHE A 73 -3.65 2.13 -17.17
C PHE A 73 -3.79 2.17 -18.70
N ARG A 74 -5.02 2.29 -19.22
CA ARG A 74 -5.29 2.45 -20.66
C ARG A 74 -4.75 3.77 -21.20
N ALA A 75 -4.88 4.87 -20.46
CA ALA A 75 -4.36 6.18 -20.87
C ALA A 75 -2.84 6.18 -21.05
N PHE A 76 -2.12 5.34 -20.30
CA PHE A 76 -0.68 5.14 -20.43
C PHE A 76 -0.32 4.00 -21.42
N GLY A 77 -1.23 3.57 -22.30
CA GLY A 77 -1.00 2.51 -23.25
C GLY A 77 -0.71 1.16 -22.58
N GLU A 78 -1.32 0.90 -21.45
CA GLU A 78 -1.16 -0.30 -20.61
C GLU A 78 0.28 -0.50 -20.09
N SER A 79 1.08 0.57 -20.04
CA SER A 79 2.46 0.53 -19.58
C SER A 79 2.58 0.23 -18.10
N VAL A 80 3.22 -0.90 -17.77
CA VAL A 80 3.51 -1.32 -16.38
C VAL A 80 4.41 -0.30 -15.67
N ALA A 81 5.41 0.24 -16.34
CA ALA A 81 6.29 1.26 -15.78
C ALA A 81 5.54 2.56 -15.47
N ALA A 82 4.68 3.00 -16.39
CA ALA A 82 3.92 4.24 -16.21
C ALA A 82 2.87 4.13 -15.10
N ILE A 83 2.15 3.00 -14.98
CA ILE A 83 1.18 2.82 -13.89
C ILE A 83 1.86 2.74 -12.51
N ARG A 84 3.08 2.17 -12.42
CA ARG A 84 3.91 2.20 -11.20
C ARG A 84 4.26 3.64 -10.79
N ILE A 85 4.70 4.47 -11.76
CA ILE A 85 5.03 5.88 -11.53
C ILE A 85 3.78 6.69 -11.16
N PHE A 86 2.65 6.42 -11.79
CA PHE A 86 1.38 7.03 -11.44
C PHE A 86 0.99 6.73 -9.98
N GLY A 87 1.11 5.47 -9.57
CA GLY A 87 0.88 5.06 -8.18
C GLY A 87 1.79 5.79 -7.20
N LEU A 88 3.08 5.92 -7.52
CA LEU A 88 4.03 6.69 -6.75
C LEU A 88 3.59 8.16 -6.59
N ALA A 89 3.26 8.82 -7.71
CA ALA A 89 2.85 10.23 -7.69
C ALA A 89 1.61 10.44 -6.81
N LEU A 90 0.61 9.55 -6.94
CA LEU A 90 -0.61 9.60 -6.14
C LEU A 90 -0.30 9.44 -4.63
N MET A 91 0.55 8.48 -4.26
CA MET A 91 0.97 8.25 -2.87
C MET A 91 1.67 9.47 -2.28
N LEU A 92 2.60 10.09 -3.02
CA LEU A 92 3.34 11.27 -2.58
C LEU A 92 2.40 12.47 -2.38
N LEU A 93 1.49 12.71 -3.33
CA LEU A 93 0.53 13.82 -3.26
C LEU A 93 -0.40 13.72 -2.05
N VAL A 94 -0.98 12.53 -1.81
CA VAL A 94 -1.90 12.37 -0.67
C VAL A 94 -1.18 12.37 0.67
N SER A 95 0.07 11.85 0.72
CA SER A 95 0.90 11.92 1.92
C SER A 95 1.28 13.35 2.27
N ALA A 96 1.70 14.13 1.27
CA ALA A 96 1.95 15.57 1.44
C ALA A 96 0.70 16.31 1.92
N TYR A 97 -0.45 16.05 1.30
CA TYR A 97 -1.73 16.64 1.68
C TYR A 97 -2.09 16.31 3.14
N CYS A 98 -2.02 15.03 3.52
CA CYS A 98 -2.30 14.59 4.89
C CYS A 98 -1.36 15.27 5.90
N ALA A 99 -0.06 15.34 5.61
CA ALA A 99 0.93 15.98 6.46
C ALA A 99 0.67 17.50 6.60
N VAL A 100 0.35 18.18 5.51
CA VAL A 100 0.02 19.63 5.53
C VAL A 100 -1.19 19.90 6.41
N GLU A 101 -2.29 19.16 6.23
CA GLU A 101 -3.50 19.41 7.01
C GLU A 101 -3.33 19.01 8.47
N ALA A 102 -2.57 17.93 8.75
CA ALA A 102 -2.22 17.55 10.12
C ALA A 102 -1.35 18.61 10.82
N LEU A 103 -0.35 19.18 10.12
CA LEU A 103 0.47 20.28 10.64
C LEU A 103 -0.37 21.52 10.94
N ARG A 104 -1.21 21.93 9.99
CA ARG A 104 -2.10 23.08 10.16
C ARG A 104 -3.06 22.92 11.32
N PHE A 105 -3.59 21.72 11.52
CA PHE A 105 -4.48 21.41 12.64
C PHE A 105 -3.76 21.49 13.98
N ASN A 106 -2.53 20.95 14.09
CA ASN A 106 -1.80 20.84 15.35
C ASN A 106 -0.93 22.07 15.68
N CYS A 107 -0.37 22.73 14.65
CA CYS A 107 0.60 23.81 14.81
C CYS A 107 0.08 25.17 14.30
N GLY A 108 -1.14 25.24 13.73
CA GLY A 108 -1.65 26.43 13.07
C GLY A 108 -1.02 26.68 11.71
N ASP A 109 -1.31 27.82 11.09
CA ASP A 109 -0.84 28.14 9.72
C ASP A 109 0.65 28.51 9.66
N THR A 110 1.30 28.69 10.81
CA THR A 110 2.70 29.09 10.91
C THR A 110 3.51 28.09 11.75
N VAL A 111 4.03 27.05 11.11
CA VAL A 111 5.25 26.40 11.63
C VAL A 111 6.38 27.43 11.45
N ARG A 112 7.26 27.60 12.45
CA ARG A 112 8.36 28.59 12.41
C ARG A 112 9.27 28.36 11.20
N GLY A 113 9.01 29.08 10.12
CA GLY A 113 9.83 29.13 8.91
C GLY A 113 9.38 28.19 7.79
N GLN A 114 9.33 28.72 6.60
CA GLN A 114 8.97 28.01 5.36
C GLN A 114 9.89 26.79 5.10
N SER A 115 11.18 26.91 5.44
CA SER A 115 12.15 25.81 5.30
C SER A 115 11.80 24.59 6.19
N ASP A 116 11.33 24.82 7.43
CA ASP A 116 10.95 23.75 8.34
C ASP A 116 9.73 23.00 7.77
N GLN A 117 8.72 23.72 7.27
CA GLN A 117 7.52 23.13 6.65
C GLN A 117 7.86 22.27 5.45
N VAL A 118 8.66 22.78 4.52
CA VAL A 118 9.06 22.06 3.30
C VAL A 118 9.81 20.78 3.66
N ALA A 119 10.76 20.84 4.60
CA ALA A 119 11.52 19.67 5.03
C ALA A 119 10.62 18.60 5.72
N ILE A 120 9.67 19.03 6.57
CA ILE A 120 8.71 18.14 7.22
C ILE A 120 7.83 17.43 6.20
N ILE A 121 7.28 18.16 5.22
CA ILE A 121 6.44 17.58 4.16
C ILE A 121 7.27 16.61 3.31
N ALA A 122 8.49 16.97 2.92
CA ALA A 122 9.39 16.08 2.18
C ALA A 122 9.68 14.78 2.96
N THR A 123 9.86 14.85 4.28
CA THR A 123 10.06 13.68 5.13
C THR A 123 8.80 12.81 5.20
N ALA A 124 7.61 13.40 5.29
CA ALA A 124 6.35 12.65 5.24
C ALA A 124 6.17 11.93 3.89
N MET A 125 6.54 12.58 2.77
CA MET A 125 6.57 11.95 1.45
C MET A 125 7.59 10.80 1.38
N ALA A 126 8.81 11.00 1.91
CA ALA A 126 9.81 9.94 2.00
C ALA A 126 9.33 8.75 2.83
N GLY A 127 8.62 9.00 3.94
CA GLY A 127 8.00 7.95 4.76
C GLY A 127 6.92 7.16 4.01
N ALA A 128 6.18 7.80 3.09
CA ALA A 128 5.20 7.11 2.25
C ALA A 128 5.85 6.15 1.24
N LEU A 129 7.09 6.42 0.85
CA LEU A 129 7.88 5.52 -0.02
C LEU A 129 8.22 4.19 0.65
N TYR A 130 8.05 4.09 1.97
CA TYR A 130 8.18 2.81 2.68
C TYR A 130 7.24 1.75 2.11
N TYR A 131 6.05 2.14 1.63
CA TYR A 131 5.14 1.24 0.93
C TYR A 131 5.82 0.45 -0.20
N TYR A 132 6.76 1.07 -0.89
CA TYR A 132 7.50 0.48 -2.03
C TYR A 132 8.86 -0.10 -1.64
N SER A 133 9.23 -0.05 -0.38
CA SER A 133 10.57 -0.45 0.12
C SER A 133 10.51 -1.71 0.97
N ASP A 134 9.31 -2.14 1.37
CA ASP A 134 9.10 -3.38 2.09
C ASP A 134 9.21 -4.58 1.13
N LEU A 135 9.82 -5.67 1.60
CA LEU A 135 10.04 -6.93 0.87
C LEU A 135 8.78 -7.53 0.25
N LYS A 136 7.61 -7.15 0.73
CA LYS A 136 6.31 -7.68 0.31
C LYS A 136 5.46 -6.71 -0.47
N THR A 137 6.00 -5.56 -0.77
CA THR A 137 5.21 -4.52 -1.45
C THR A 137 5.53 -4.46 -2.93
N LEU A 138 4.48 -4.53 -3.70
CA LEU A 138 4.51 -4.50 -5.15
C LEU A 138 4.44 -3.06 -5.64
N ARG A 139 5.09 -2.79 -6.76
CA ARG A 139 5.18 -1.43 -7.29
C ARG A 139 3.95 -0.98 -8.06
N ALA A 140 3.22 -1.92 -8.68
CA ALA A 140 1.95 -1.60 -9.33
C ALA A 140 0.87 -1.29 -8.28
N PRO A 141 -0.01 -0.33 -8.52
CA PRO A 141 -1.12 -0.01 -7.64
C PRO A 141 -1.98 -1.23 -7.32
N SER A 142 -2.29 -1.46 -6.06
CA SER A 142 -3.09 -2.59 -5.59
C SER A 142 -4.33 -2.09 -4.83
N TYR A 143 -5.20 -3.01 -4.46
CA TYR A 143 -6.29 -2.72 -3.52
C TYR A 143 -5.77 -2.18 -2.18
N ASN A 144 -4.61 -2.64 -1.73
CA ASN A 144 -3.95 -2.12 -0.53
C ASN A 144 -3.47 -0.68 -0.73
N MET A 145 -2.85 -0.40 -1.88
CA MET A 145 -2.42 0.97 -2.19
C MET A 145 -3.62 1.91 -2.30
N GLN A 146 -4.70 1.50 -2.99
CA GLN A 146 -5.92 2.28 -3.08
C GLN A 146 -6.48 2.60 -1.68
N ALA A 147 -6.56 1.59 -0.80
CA ALA A 147 -7.03 1.79 0.57
C ALA A 147 -6.13 2.78 1.34
N LEU A 148 -4.80 2.64 1.25
CA LEU A 148 -3.85 3.53 1.93
C LEU A 148 -3.95 4.98 1.44
N VAL A 149 -3.98 5.18 0.13
CA VAL A 149 -4.16 6.49 -0.51
C VAL A 149 -5.47 7.15 -0.04
N ALA A 150 -6.56 6.37 -0.07
CA ALA A 150 -7.86 6.85 0.37
C ALA A 150 -7.89 7.17 1.87
N MET A 151 -7.24 6.36 2.72
CA MET A 151 -7.13 6.62 4.16
C MET A 151 -6.30 7.88 4.45
N LEU A 152 -5.18 8.09 3.77
CA LEU A 152 -4.37 9.31 3.90
C LEU A 152 -5.18 10.54 3.47
N ALA A 153 -5.87 10.47 2.33
CA ALA A 153 -6.73 11.56 1.85
C ALA A 153 -7.87 11.86 2.84
N ALA A 154 -8.59 10.84 3.31
CA ALA A 154 -9.68 10.98 4.29
C ALA A 154 -9.17 11.57 5.62
N THR A 155 -8.00 11.15 6.09
CA THR A 155 -7.40 11.67 7.32
C THR A 155 -7.02 13.15 7.19
N GLY A 156 -6.42 13.54 6.06
CA GLY A 156 -6.16 14.96 5.78
C GLY A 156 -7.45 15.79 5.71
N LEU A 157 -8.49 15.25 5.06
CA LEU A 157 -9.81 15.89 4.99
C LEU A 157 -10.48 16.00 6.38
N LEU A 158 -10.32 15.01 7.25
CA LEU A 158 -10.77 15.08 8.63
C LEU A 158 -10.11 16.25 9.37
N PHE A 159 -8.77 16.36 9.32
CA PHE A 159 -8.07 17.48 9.95
C PHE A 159 -8.52 18.83 9.39
N ARG A 160 -8.76 18.93 8.10
CA ARG A 160 -9.31 20.13 7.46
C ARG A 160 -10.71 20.47 7.95
N LEU A 161 -11.61 19.49 8.11
CA LEU A 161 -12.97 19.68 8.66
C LEU A 161 -12.96 20.21 10.10
N MET A 162 -11.96 19.82 10.89
CA MET A 162 -11.85 20.18 12.31
C MET A 162 -11.17 21.52 12.55
N ARG A 163 -10.69 22.20 11.52
CA ARG A 163 -10.11 23.55 11.64
C ARG A 163 -11.21 24.59 11.91
N PRO A 164 -10.90 25.65 12.70
CA PRO A 164 -11.87 26.71 12.97
C PRO A 164 -12.30 27.45 11.69
N ALA A 165 -13.57 27.83 11.65
CA ALA A 165 -14.20 28.72 10.67
C ALA A 165 -14.17 28.33 9.18
N PRO A 166 -14.57 27.12 8.75
CA PRO A 166 -14.97 26.93 7.39
C PRO A 166 -16.38 27.50 7.15
N THR A 167 -16.59 28.12 5.98
CA THR A 167 -17.94 28.43 5.52
C THR A 167 -18.76 27.13 5.36
N THR A 168 -20.09 27.22 5.36
CA THR A 168 -20.96 26.04 5.11
C THR A 168 -20.60 25.36 3.79
N THR A 169 -20.31 26.11 2.73
CA THR A 169 -19.89 25.58 1.43
C THR A 169 -18.56 24.82 1.52
N SER A 170 -17.58 25.36 2.25
CA SER A 170 -16.29 24.68 2.47
C SER A 170 -16.47 23.38 3.27
N THR A 171 -17.34 23.39 4.28
CA THR A 171 -17.68 22.18 5.07
C THR A 171 -18.32 21.12 4.17
N ALA A 172 -19.31 21.48 3.37
CA ALA A 172 -19.99 20.55 2.47
C ALA A 172 -19.02 19.94 1.44
N ALA A 173 -18.20 20.76 0.77
CA ALA A 173 -17.22 20.30 -0.20
C ALA A 173 -16.17 19.37 0.42
N THR A 174 -15.64 19.71 1.59
CA THR A 174 -14.65 18.87 2.29
C THR A 174 -15.27 17.55 2.74
N SER A 175 -16.52 17.57 3.24
CA SER A 175 -17.25 16.37 3.65
C SER A 175 -17.60 15.47 2.46
N LEU A 176 -17.96 16.06 1.30
CA LEU A 176 -18.18 15.32 0.06
C LEU A 176 -16.91 14.58 -0.37
N LEU A 177 -15.78 15.28 -0.41
CA LEU A 177 -14.49 14.67 -0.75
C LEU A 177 -14.08 13.58 0.26
N TYR A 178 -14.35 13.79 1.56
CA TYR A 178 -14.16 12.74 2.57
C TYR A 178 -15.01 11.50 2.27
N GLY A 179 -16.27 11.69 1.89
CA GLY A 179 -17.16 10.60 1.47
C GLY A 179 -16.64 9.88 0.22
N VAL A 180 -16.12 10.62 -0.76
CA VAL A 180 -15.47 10.03 -1.95
C VAL A 180 -14.26 9.19 -1.54
N ALA A 181 -13.38 9.70 -0.67
CA ALA A 181 -12.23 8.96 -0.17
C ALA A 181 -12.65 7.72 0.64
N LEU A 182 -13.66 7.82 1.51
CA LEU A 182 -14.21 6.69 2.27
C LEU A 182 -14.78 5.61 1.32
N GLY A 183 -15.54 6.00 0.32
CA GLY A 183 -16.09 5.09 -0.69
C GLY A 183 -14.98 4.40 -1.50
N ALA A 184 -13.96 5.15 -1.93
CA ALA A 184 -12.79 4.60 -2.61
C ALA A 184 -12.02 3.59 -1.73
N CYS A 185 -11.87 3.89 -0.44
CA CYS A 185 -11.29 2.95 0.53
C CYS A 185 -12.12 1.67 0.63
N ALA A 186 -13.45 1.79 0.73
CA ALA A 186 -14.36 0.64 0.83
C ALA A 186 -14.32 -0.24 -0.43
N MET A 187 -14.23 0.35 -1.62
CA MET A 187 -14.10 -0.38 -2.89
C MET A 187 -12.74 -1.09 -3.01
N GLY A 188 -11.68 -0.57 -2.41
CA GLY A 188 -10.40 -1.24 -2.30
C GLY A 188 -10.39 -2.31 -1.20
N LYS A 189 -10.79 -1.93 0.03
CA LYS A 189 -10.71 -2.75 1.23
C LYS A 189 -11.76 -2.32 2.27
N ALA A 190 -12.94 -2.91 2.20
CA ALA A 190 -14.10 -2.53 3.02
C ALA A 190 -13.82 -2.57 4.54
N SER A 191 -13.05 -3.57 5.01
CA SER A 191 -12.66 -3.69 6.42
C SER A 191 -11.79 -2.52 6.90
N ALA A 192 -10.86 -2.05 6.07
CA ALA A 192 -10.02 -0.89 6.38
C ALA A 192 -10.84 0.40 6.40
N ALA A 193 -11.81 0.55 5.49
CA ALA A 193 -12.72 1.71 5.47
C ALA A 193 -13.56 1.79 6.74
N LEU A 194 -14.10 0.66 7.20
CA LEU A 194 -14.87 0.59 8.46
C LEU A 194 -14.00 0.93 9.66
N ALA A 195 -12.82 0.34 9.77
CA ALA A 195 -11.88 0.61 10.87
C ALA A 195 -11.44 2.08 10.90
N MET A 196 -11.13 2.67 9.74
CA MET A 196 -10.83 4.09 9.59
C MET A 196 -12.01 4.97 10.03
N LEU A 197 -13.22 4.65 9.56
CA LEU A 197 -14.42 5.42 9.91
C LEU A 197 -14.64 5.45 11.42
N VAL A 198 -14.52 4.29 12.09
CA VAL A 198 -14.64 4.20 13.56
C VAL A 198 -13.58 5.05 14.25
N ALA A 199 -12.31 4.94 13.86
CA ALA A 199 -11.21 5.73 14.43
C ALA A 199 -11.43 7.23 14.21
N HIS A 200 -11.88 7.63 13.03
CA HIS A 200 -12.19 9.03 12.70
C HIS A 200 -13.40 9.56 13.48
N LEU A 201 -14.46 8.77 13.68
CA LEU A 201 -15.62 9.15 14.49
C LEU A 201 -15.23 9.35 15.95
N VAL A 202 -14.44 8.45 16.53
CA VAL A 202 -13.93 8.60 17.91
C VAL A 202 -13.09 9.88 18.04
N TYR A 203 -12.18 10.11 17.08
CA TYR A 203 -11.35 11.31 17.07
C TYR A 203 -12.20 12.59 16.90
N PHE A 204 -13.14 12.59 15.96
CA PHE A 204 -14.06 13.70 15.73
C PHE A 204 -14.88 14.01 16.99
N ALA A 205 -15.48 12.99 17.61
CA ALA A 205 -16.25 13.15 18.84
C ALA A 205 -15.43 13.75 19.99
N GLY A 206 -14.14 13.39 20.09
CA GLY A 206 -13.25 13.92 21.14
C GLY A 206 -12.82 15.37 20.94
N PHE A 207 -12.71 15.84 19.68
CA PHE A 207 -12.06 17.12 19.36
C PHE A 207 -12.97 18.13 18.66
N GLU A 208 -14.15 17.73 18.10
CA GLU A 208 -15.10 18.66 17.49
C GLU A 208 -15.64 19.65 18.53
N ARG A 209 -15.72 20.92 18.15
CA ARG A 209 -16.18 22.02 19.00
C ARG A 209 -17.56 22.54 18.61
N ASP A 210 -17.92 22.35 17.35
CA ASP A 210 -19.14 22.89 16.77
C ASP A 210 -20.18 21.78 16.51
N TRP A 211 -20.93 21.47 17.55
CA TRP A 211 -21.98 20.46 17.55
C TRP A 211 -23.33 20.97 17.01
N ARG A 212 -23.34 22.08 16.26
CA ARG A 212 -24.59 22.59 15.67
C ARG A 212 -25.21 21.53 14.75
N VAL A 213 -26.47 21.22 14.95
CA VAL A 213 -27.22 20.21 14.18
C VAL A 213 -27.12 20.44 12.68
N ARG A 214 -27.25 21.70 12.24
CA ARG A 214 -27.14 22.07 10.81
C ARG A 214 -25.78 21.67 10.23
N ARG A 215 -24.68 21.87 10.95
CA ARG A 215 -23.34 21.48 10.51
C ARG A 215 -23.20 19.96 10.43
N LEU A 216 -23.67 19.26 11.47
CA LEU A 216 -23.62 17.79 11.49
C LEU A 216 -24.45 17.18 10.36
N LEU A 217 -25.65 17.70 10.11
CA LEU A 217 -26.47 17.27 8.96
C LEU A 217 -25.75 17.54 7.64
N THR A 218 -25.12 18.70 7.46
CA THR A 218 -24.33 19.01 6.27
C THR A 218 -23.21 17.99 6.07
N ILE A 219 -22.46 17.65 7.14
CA ILE A 219 -21.38 16.66 7.09
C ILE A 219 -21.94 15.28 6.70
N VAL A 220 -22.96 14.80 7.41
CA VAL A 220 -23.53 13.47 7.16
C VAL A 220 -24.07 13.34 5.73
N LEU A 221 -24.88 14.32 5.29
CA LEU A 221 -25.45 14.30 3.94
C LEU A 221 -24.37 14.37 2.86
N ALA A 222 -23.36 15.22 3.02
CA ALA A 222 -22.28 15.35 2.04
C ALA A 222 -21.38 14.11 2.02
N VAL A 223 -21.06 13.50 3.18
CA VAL A 223 -20.30 12.24 3.24
C VAL A 223 -21.08 11.12 2.56
N THR A 224 -22.39 10.99 2.86
CA THR A 224 -23.25 9.98 2.22
C THR A 224 -23.31 10.18 0.70
N ALA A 225 -23.44 11.42 0.24
CA ALA A 225 -23.41 11.75 -1.19
C ALA A 225 -22.06 11.37 -1.83
N GLY A 226 -20.94 11.63 -1.15
CA GLY A 226 -19.60 11.26 -1.62
C GLY A 226 -19.42 9.74 -1.74
N VAL A 227 -19.89 8.96 -0.77
CA VAL A 227 -19.90 7.49 -0.87
C VAL A 227 -20.80 7.04 -2.01
N ALA A 228 -22.01 7.61 -2.13
CA ALA A 228 -22.95 7.28 -3.19
C ALA A 228 -22.37 7.56 -4.59
N LEU A 229 -21.57 8.62 -4.77
CA LEU A 229 -20.90 8.90 -6.04
C LEU A 229 -19.99 7.75 -6.51
N ASN A 230 -19.28 7.09 -5.61
CA ASN A 230 -18.46 5.91 -5.97
C ASN A 230 -19.35 4.76 -6.47
N LEU A 231 -20.45 4.48 -5.77
CA LEU A 231 -21.38 3.41 -6.13
C LEU A 231 -22.07 3.70 -7.48
N VAL A 232 -22.52 4.95 -7.67
CA VAL A 232 -23.12 5.40 -8.93
C VAL A 232 -22.11 5.33 -10.07
N ALA A 233 -20.88 5.80 -9.86
CA ALA A 233 -19.84 5.72 -10.88
C ALA A 233 -19.56 4.26 -11.27
N LEU A 234 -19.42 3.36 -10.29
CA LEU A 234 -19.20 1.94 -10.54
C LEU A 234 -20.40 1.31 -11.28
N TYR A 235 -21.62 1.65 -10.88
CA TYR A 235 -22.83 1.18 -11.56
C TYR A 235 -22.89 1.66 -13.01
N LEU A 236 -22.59 2.93 -13.28
CA LEU A 236 -22.58 3.47 -14.64
C LEU A 236 -21.49 2.84 -15.52
N MET A 237 -20.33 2.52 -14.93
CA MET A 237 -19.23 1.87 -15.65
C MET A 237 -19.50 0.38 -15.90
N HIS A 238 -20.19 -0.31 -15.00
CA HIS A 238 -20.43 -1.75 -15.06
C HIS A 238 -21.63 -2.17 -14.19
N PRO A 239 -22.87 -2.15 -14.71
CA PRO A 239 -24.09 -2.49 -13.94
C PRO A 239 -24.02 -3.83 -13.18
N PRO A 240 -23.39 -4.91 -13.72
CA PRO A 240 -23.30 -6.20 -13.03
C PRO A 240 -22.34 -6.25 -11.82
N TRP A 241 -21.66 -5.16 -11.44
CA TRP A 241 -20.66 -5.15 -10.36
C TRP A 241 -21.14 -5.81 -9.05
N PHE A 242 -22.44 -5.67 -8.72
CA PHE A 242 -22.99 -6.27 -7.52
C PHE A 242 -23.03 -7.81 -7.60
N MET A 243 -23.27 -8.37 -8.78
CA MET A 243 -23.20 -9.82 -9.00
C MET A 243 -21.75 -10.31 -8.86
N GLN A 244 -20.77 -9.59 -9.39
CA GLN A 244 -19.34 -9.90 -9.20
C GLN A 244 -18.95 -9.89 -7.71
N LEU A 245 -19.46 -8.92 -6.92
CA LEU A 245 -19.21 -8.85 -5.48
C LEU A 245 -19.83 -10.07 -4.77
N ARG A 246 -21.06 -10.43 -5.07
CA ARG A 246 -21.75 -11.58 -4.48
C ARG A 246 -20.98 -12.87 -4.76
N GLU A 247 -20.59 -13.09 -6.01
CA GLU A 247 -19.79 -14.25 -6.40
C GLU A 247 -18.41 -14.24 -5.74
N GLY A 248 -17.77 -13.07 -5.64
CA GLY A 248 -16.51 -12.91 -4.92
C GLY A 248 -16.61 -13.31 -3.46
N LEU A 249 -17.68 -12.91 -2.76
CA LEU A 249 -17.94 -13.30 -1.37
C LEU A 249 -18.20 -14.81 -1.25
N THR A 250 -18.92 -15.42 -2.20
CA THR A 250 -19.14 -16.86 -2.27
C THR A 250 -17.81 -17.62 -2.37
N ILE A 251 -16.94 -17.23 -3.32
CA ILE A 251 -15.61 -17.83 -3.48
C ILE A 251 -14.75 -17.65 -2.24
N MET A 252 -14.78 -16.46 -1.62
CA MET A 252 -14.03 -16.21 -0.38
C MET A 252 -14.49 -17.11 0.77
N SER A 253 -15.78 -17.46 0.84
CA SER A 253 -16.31 -18.39 1.83
C SER A 253 -15.77 -19.83 1.63
N LEU A 254 -15.56 -20.24 0.37
CA LEU A 254 -14.97 -21.55 0.04
C LEU A 254 -13.53 -21.68 0.55
N TYR A 255 -12.75 -20.59 0.54
CA TYR A 255 -11.38 -20.58 1.09
C TYR A 255 -11.30 -20.69 2.62
N GLY A 256 -12.43 -20.74 3.34
CA GLY A 256 -12.48 -21.12 4.77
C GLY A 256 -11.81 -20.13 5.73
N ARG A 257 -11.83 -18.83 5.45
CA ARG A 257 -11.27 -17.82 6.35
C ARG A 257 -12.11 -17.66 7.61
N ASN A 258 -11.49 -17.81 8.81
CA ASN A 258 -12.18 -17.72 10.09
C ASN A 258 -11.51 -16.75 11.07
N LEU A 259 -12.30 -16.25 12.04
CA LEU A 259 -11.85 -15.30 13.06
C LEU A 259 -10.81 -15.90 14.02
N LEU A 260 -10.83 -17.21 14.25
CA LEU A 260 -9.87 -17.89 15.13
C LEU A 260 -8.45 -17.84 14.56
N ALA A 261 -8.30 -18.04 13.25
CA ALA A 261 -7.02 -17.89 12.57
C ALA A 261 -6.48 -16.47 12.68
N LEU A 262 -7.35 -15.45 12.56
CA LEU A 262 -6.97 -14.05 12.76
C LEU A 262 -6.47 -13.78 14.18
N ALA A 263 -7.17 -14.27 15.20
CA ALA A 263 -6.77 -14.10 16.61
C ALA A 263 -5.42 -14.79 16.91
N THR A 264 -5.21 -15.98 16.35
CA THR A 264 -3.95 -16.74 16.50
C THR A 264 -2.78 -15.98 15.85
N ASN A 265 -2.99 -15.44 14.65
CA ASN A 265 -1.98 -14.64 13.97
C ASN A 265 -1.66 -13.36 14.75
N LEU A 266 -2.65 -12.66 15.29
CA LEU A 266 -2.44 -11.45 16.09
C LEU A 266 -1.64 -11.74 17.37
N ARG A 267 -1.95 -12.84 18.08
CA ARG A 267 -1.17 -13.25 19.27
C ARG A 267 0.28 -13.53 18.92
N TRP A 268 0.53 -14.20 17.80
CA TRP A 268 1.90 -14.45 17.32
C TRP A 268 2.62 -13.14 16.95
N ASP A 269 1.96 -12.25 16.23
CA ASP A 269 2.51 -10.95 15.84
C ASP A 269 2.92 -10.11 17.06
N VAL A 270 2.04 -10.00 18.06
CA VAL A 270 2.33 -9.26 19.30
C VAL A 270 3.54 -9.86 20.02
N LYS A 271 3.60 -11.20 20.14
CA LYS A 271 4.74 -11.89 20.75
C LYS A 271 6.05 -11.61 20.00
N MET A 272 6.04 -11.73 18.67
CA MET A 272 7.25 -11.55 17.86
C MET A 272 7.74 -10.10 17.91
N VAL A 273 6.84 -9.12 17.78
CA VAL A 273 7.18 -7.71 17.90
C VAL A 273 7.77 -7.43 19.30
N ALA A 274 7.14 -7.90 20.37
CA ALA A 274 7.64 -7.70 21.72
C ALA A 274 9.05 -8.26 21.90
N ILE A 275 9.32 -9.50 21.47
CA ILE A 275 10.63 -10.14 21.60
C ILE A 275 11.70 -9.37 20.80
N GLN A 276 11.36 -8.90 19.61
CA GLN A 276 12.32 -8.26 18.70
C GLN A 276 12.56 -6.78 19.02
N THR A 277 11.59 -6.08 19.62
CA THR A 277 11.66 -4.63 19.81
C THR A 277 11.92 -4.21 21.25
N LEU A 278 11.31 -4.86 22.25
CA LEU A 278 11.46 -4.46 23.66
C LEU A 278 12.91 -4.37 24.18
N PRO A 279 13.83 -5.28 23.82
CA PRO A 279 15.24 -5.19 24.25
C PRO A 279 15.92 -3.88 23.83
N TRP A 280 15.50 -3.29 22.73
CA TRP A 280 16.04 -2.04 22.19
C TRP A 280 15.26 -0.82 22.66
N LEU A 281 13.92 -0.95 22.74
CA LEU A 281 13.04 0.15 23.04
C LEU A 281 13.04 0.53 24.52
N ALA A 282 13.10 -0.43 25.42
CA ALA A 282 13.08 -0.14 26.85
C ALA A 282 14.30 0.67 27.32
N PRO A 283 15.55 0.28 27.00
CA PRO A 283 16.73 1.10 27.31
C PRO A 283 16.68 2.48 26.68
N ALA A 284 16.26 2.57 25.40
CA ALA A 284 16.14 3.85 24.69
C ALA A 284 15.10 4.78 25.37
N ALA A 285 13.97 4.23 25.83
CA ALA A 285 12.98 4.99 26.59
C ALA A 285 13.53 5.54 27.90
N VAL A 286 14.16 4.67 28.67
CA VAL A 286 14.74 5.05 29.97
C VAL A 286 15.80 6.14 29.78
N ALA A 287 16.73 5.93 28.82
CA ALA A 287 17.78 6.90 28.52
C ALA A 287 17.20 8.24 28.05
N TYR A 288 16.21 8.22 27.16
CA TYR A 288 15.57 9.43 26.66
C TYR A 288 14.83 10.20 27.76
N LEU A 289 13.99 9.54 28.54
CA LEU A 289 13.24 10.17 29.63
C LEU A 289 14.18 10.67 30.75
N ALA A 290 15.26 9.95 31.06
CA ALA A 290 16.29 10.40 31.99
C ALA A 290 16.99 11.66 31.48
N ALA A 291 17.40 11.69 30.21
CA ALA A 291 18.05 12.86 29.59
C ALA A 291 17.12 14.10 29.63
N LEU A 292 15.83 13.93 29.39
CA LEU A 292 14.85 15.02 29.48
C LEU A 292 14.69 15.54 30.92
N ARG A 293 14.67 14.64 31.90
CA ARG A 293 14.58 15.02 33.33
C ARG A 293 15.85 15.74 33.80
N LEU A 294 17.01 15.23 33.46
CA LEU A 294 18.30 15.83 33.81
C LEU A 294 18.49 17.18 33.11
N GLY A 295 18.06 17.28 31.87
CA GLY A 295 18.11 18.52 31.08
C GLY A 295 17.10 19.60 31.53
N ARG A 296 16.12 19.27 32.39
CA ARG A 296 15.10 20.20 32.96
C ARG A 296 14.45 21.13 31.92
N GLY A 297 14.17 20.62 30.70
CA GLY A 297 13.57 21.39 29.62
C GLY A 297 14.53 22.33 28.88
N ASN A 298 15.84 22.20 29.09
CA ASN A 298 16.84 22.90 28.30
C ASN A 298 16.72 22.45 26.82
N ALA A 299 16.55 23.42 25.91
CA ALA A 299 16.38 23.14 24.48
C ALA A 299 17.57 22.40 23.86
N ALA A 300 18.79 22.64 24.32
CA ALA A 300 19.97 21.94 23.84
C ALA A 300 19.98 20.47 24.27
N ALA A 301 19.65 20.19 25.53
CA ALA A 301 19.55 18.84 26.06
C ALA A 301 18.41 18.04 25.38
N THR A 302 17.23 18.68 25.20
CA THR A 302 16.09 18.09 24.49
C THR A 302 16.45 17.80 23.04
N SER A 303 17.13 18.72 22.35
CA SER A 303 17.58 18.54 20.97
C SER A 303 18.56 17.36 20.86
N ALA A 304 19.57 17.28 21.73
CA ALA A 304 20.54 16.20 21.73
C ALA A 304 19.87 14.83 22.00
N ALA A 305 19.02 14.74 23.03
CA ALA A 305 18.29 13.51 23.34
C ALA A 305 17.38 13.05 22.19
N THR A 306 16.68 13.98 21.53
CA THR A 306 15.82 13.67 20.39
C THR A 306 16.61 13.18 19.17
N ILE A 307 17.76 13.80 18.88
CA ILE A 307 18.66 13.32 17.81
C ILE A 307 19.11 11.89 18.13
N VAL A 308 19.64 11.65 19.32
CA VAL A 308 20.14 10.32 19.73
C VAL A 308 19.02 9.27 19.62
N LEU A 309 17.80 9.59 20.08
CA LEU A 309 16.66 8.67 19.97
C LEU A 309 16.35 8.31 18.51
N ILE A 310 16.21 9.30 17.64
CA ILE A 310 15.88 9.06 16.23
C ILE A 310 17.01 8.29 15.52
N PHE A 311 18.26 8.64 15.76
CA PHE A 311 19.39 7.92 15.18
C PHE A 311 19.49 6.47 15.70
N ALA A 312 19.30 6.24 17.01
CA ALA A 312 19.33 4.90 17.58
C ALA A 312 18.24 4.00 16.97
N ILE A 313 17.02 4.51 16.81
CA ILE A 313 15.93 3.76 16.18
C ILE A 313 16.26 3.44 14.72
N ASN A 314 16.78 4.41 13.96
CA ASN A 314 17.16 4.19 12.58
C ASN A 314 18.31 3.19 12.45
N LEU A 315 19.31 3.24 13.36
CA LEU A 315 20.41 2.28 13.38
C LEU A 315 19.91 0.85 13.62
N VAL A 316 18.97 0.65 14.55
CA VAL A 316 18.35 -0.66 14.79
C VAL A 316 17.60 -1.14 13.56
N LEU A 317 16.83 -0.27 12.87
CA LEU A 317 16.12 -0.61 11.65
C LEU A 317 17.08 -1.02 10.53
N LEU A 318 18.19 -0.30 10.36
CA LEU A 318 19.21 -0.60 9.36
C LEU A 318 19.98 -1.90 9.67
N TRP A 319 20.31 -2.13 10.96
CA TRP A 319 21.01 -3.33 11.43
C TRP A 319 20.19 -4.59 11.22
N GLN A 320 18.93 -4.57 11.63
CA GLN A 320 18.08 -5.76 11.55
C GLN A 320 17.68 -6.08 10.11
N GLY A 321 17.75 -5.12 9.18
CA GLY A 321 17.42 -5.32 7.77
C GLY A 321 15.98 -5.83 7.51
N GLN A 322 15.14 -5.79 8.56
CA GLN A 322 13.81 -6.41 8.55
C GLN A 322 12.75 -5.32 8.51
N GLY A 323 12.10 -5.20 7.37
CA GLY A 323 11.02 -4.23 7.15
C GLY A 323 9.91 -4.33 8.20
N HIS A 324 9.63 -5.51 8.74
CA HIS A 324 8.53 -5.73 9.69
C HIS A 324 8.65 -5.03 11.05
N LEU A 325 9.78 -4.40 11.36
CA LEU A 325 9.97 -3.62 12.59
C LEU A 325 9.74 -2.11 12.41
N TRP A 326 9.55 -1.65 11.17
CA TRP A 326 9.40 -0.23 10.88
C TRP A 326 8.31 0.43 11.71
N LEU A 327 7.07 -0.05 11.60
CA LEU A 327 5.93 0.57 12.29
C LEU A 327 6.05 0.51 13.82
N PRO A 328 6.40 -0.61 14.46
CA PRO A 328 6.63 -0.65 15.90
C PRO A 328 7.67 0.36 16.39
N MET A 329 8.78 0.47 15.69
CA MET A 329 9.85 1.42 16.02
C MET A 329 9.41 2.88 15.84
N MET A 330 8.73 3.19 14.73
CA MET A 330 8.18 4.54 14.49
C MET A 330 7.09 4.89 15.49
N SER A 331 6.21 3.92 15.82
CA SER A 331 5.17 4.12 16.84
C SER A 331 5.79 4.44 18.20
N PHE A 332 6.82 3.71 18.57
CA PHE A 332 7.51 3.94 19.82
C PHE A 332 8.21 5.32 19.86
N ALA A 333 8.91 5.70 18.79
CA ALA A 333 9.50 7.03 18.68
C ALA A 333 8.44 8.13 18.83
N ALA A 334 7.32 7.99 18.14
CA ALA A 334 6.23 8.95 18.21
C ALA A 334 5.65 9.06 19.63
N LEU A 335 5.45 7.93 20.32
CA LEU A 335 4.95 7.91 21.70
C LEU A 335 5.95 8.53 22.70
N LEU A 336 7.25 8.28 22.54
CA LEU A 336 8.28 8.91 23.37
C LEU A 336 8.33 10.43 23.14
N LEU A 337 8.24 10.88 21.89
CA LEU A 337 8.16 12.30 21.59
C LEU A 337 6.89 12.95 22.16
N CYS A 338 5.76 12.24 22.16
CA CYS A 338 4.54 12.66 22.84
C CYS A 338 4.77 12.80 24.33
N ALA A 339 5.38 11.80 24.97
CA ALA A 339 5.70 11.84 26.40
C ALA A 339 6.64 13.01 26.73
N ALA A 340 7.65 13.25 25.89
CA ALA A 340 8.54 14.41 26.01
C ALA A 340 7.76 15.73 25.95
N THR A 341 6.92 15.88 24.94
CA THR A 341 6.07 17.07 24.78
C THR A 341 5.19 17.30 25.99
N TRP A 342 4.59 16.22 26.50
CA TRP A 342 3.74 16.27 27.69
C TRP A 342 4.52 16.64 28.96
N VAL A 343 5.63 15.96 29.24
CA VAL A 343 6.44 16.17 30.46
C VAL A 343 7.05 17.57 30.50
N LEU A 344 7.59 18.03 29.37
CA LEU A 344 8.26 19.33 29.26
C LEU A 344 7.30 20.52 29.23
N TYR A 345 6.06 20.28 28.82
CA TYR A 345 5.07 21.35 28.63
C TYR A 345 3.84 21.22 29.56
N ARG A 346 4.00 20.50 30.67
CA ARG A 346 2.93 20.32 31.63
C ARG A 346 2.48 21.66 32.22
N ARG A 347 1.31 22.13 31.79
CA ARG A 347 0.61 23.27 32.42
C ARG A 347 -0.37 22.75 33.47
N PRO A 348 -0.61 23.49 34.56
CA PRO A 348 -1.59 23.12 35.60
C PRO A 348 -3.01 22.94 35.04
N GLN A 349 -3.31 23.61 33.91
CA GLN A 349 -4.60 23.51 33.19
C GLN A 349 -4.30 23.21 31.72
N ALA A 350 -4.13 21.93 31.39
CA ALA A 350 -3.97 21.48 29.98
C ALA A 350 -5.27 21.74 29.22
N THR A 351 -5.21 22.50 28.15
CA THR A 351 -6.32 22.72 27.23
C THR A 351 -6.46 21.57 26.21
N ARG A 352 -7.62 21.46 25.56
CA ARG A 352 -7.80 20.53 24.43
C ARG A 352 -6.77 20.76 23.32
N GLN A 353 -6.30 21.99 23.12
CA GLN A 353 -5.27 22.31 22.14
C GLN A 353 -3.91 21.71 22.51
N ASP A 354 -3.60 21.62 23.79
CA ASP A 354 -2.36 20.97 24.26
C ASP A 354 -2.42 19.45 24.09
N LEU A 355 -3.62 18.86 24.07
CA LEU A 355 -3.86 17.43 23.83
C LEU A 355 -3.96 17.05 22.35
N ALA A 356 -4.21 18.00 21.45
CA ALA A 356 -4.40 17.73 20.04
C ALA A 356 -3.22 16.96 19.38
N PRO A 357 -1.95 17.33 19.59
CA PRO A 357 -0.83 16.56 19.01
C PRO A 357 -0.74 15.12 19.53
N LEU A 358 -1.07 14.89 20.80
CA LEU A 358 -1.08 13.55 21.40
C LEU A 358 -2.19 12.69 20.76
N ALA A 359 -3.40 13.23 20.68
CA ALA A 359 -4.53 12.52 20.10
C ALA A 359 -4.35 12.28 18.59
N THR A 360 -3.81 13.27 17.86
CA THR A 360 -3.44 13.11 16.46
C THR A 360 -2.44 11.96 16.28
N THR A 361 -1.42 11.90 17.13
CA THR A 361 -0.45 10.79 17.09
C THR A 361 -1.13 9.46 17.37
N ALA A 362 -2.00 9.38 18.39
CA ALA A 362 -2.73 8.16 18.70
C ALA A 362 -3.62 7.71 17.52
N LEU A 363 -4.33 8.64 16.87
CA LEU A 363 -5.09 8.35 15.65
C LEU A 363 -4.19 7.79 14.55
N LEU A 364 -3.11 8.51 14.22
CA LEU A 364 -2.19 8.13 13.14
C LEU A 364 -1.50 6.78 13.39
N LEU A 365 -1.27 6.39 14.64
CA LEU A 365 -0.72 5.08 15.00
C LEU A 365 -1.78 3.96 15.01
N ALA A 366 -3.05 4.30 15.22
CA ALA A 366 -4.14 3.32 15.13
C ALA A 366 -4.52 2.98 13.69
N LEU A 367 -4.41 3.93 12.75
CA LEU A 367 -4.82 3.75 11.36
C LEU A 367 -4.08 2.61 10.63
N PRO A 368 -2.76 2.38 10.78
CA PRO A 368 -2.09 1.21 10.21
C PRO A 368 -2.66 -0.13 10.67
N LEU A 369 -3.09 -0.24 11.93
CA LEU A 369 -3.76 -1.44 12.44
C LEU A 369 -5.14 -1.61 11.77
N GLY A 370 -5.89 -0.52 11.64
CA GLY A 370 -7.15 -0.49 10.91
C GLY A 370 -6.97 -0.86 9.43
N PHE A 371 -5.90 -0.38 8.79
CA PHE A 371 -5.54 -0.73 7.42
C PHE A 371 -5.32 -2.23 7.23
N SER A 372 -4.67 -2.90 8.18
CA SER A 372 -4.38 -4.33 8.09
C SER A 372 -5.58 -5.21 8.46
N PHE A 373 -6.65 -4.65 9.01
CA PHE A 373 -7.84 -5.41 9.40
C PHE A 373 -8.47 -6.13 8.21
N GLY A 374 -8.78 -7.43 8.38
CA GLY A 374 -9.37 -8.26 7.32
C GLY A 374 -8.36 -8.81 6.30
N THR A 375 -7.04 -8.69 6.52
CA THR A 375 -6.06 -9.43 5.71
C THR A 375 -5.95 -10.88 6.16
N SER A 376 -5.57 -11.76 5.23
CA SER A 376 -5.30 -13.17 5.52
C SER A 376 -3.90 -13.42 6.10
N GLY A 377 -3.04 -12.40 6.06
CA GLY A 377 -1.68 -12.45 6.57
C GLY A 377 -1.57 -12.01 8.03
N ARG A 378 -0.34 -11.87 8.49
CA ARG A 378 -0.04 -11.29 9.81
C ARG A 378 -0.44 -9.83 9.84
N MET A 379 -1.25 -9.46 10.82
CA MET A 379 -1.84 -8.13 10.92
C MET A 379 -0.77 -7.04 11.11
N LEU A 380 0.18 -7.24 12.02
CA LEU A 380 1.25 -6.27 12.29
C LEU A 380 2.24 -6.18 11.11
N GLU A 381 2.50 -7.28 10.43
CA GLU A 381 3.33 -7.29 9.22
C GLU A 381 2.68 -6.47 8.10
N HIS A 382 1.38 -6.63 7.88
CA HIS A 382 0.64 -5.83 6.90
C HIS A 382 0.50 -4.35 7.27
N SER A 383 0.39 -4.05 8.58
CA SER A 383 0.24 -2.67 9.05
C SER A 383 1.45 -1.79 8.71
N GLN A 384 2.61 -2.40 8.52
CA GLN A 384 3.84 -1.69 8.20
C GLN A 384 3.83 -1.02 6.84
N THR A 385 3.12 -1.61 5.86
CA THR A 385 2.96 -0.98 4.54
C THR A 385 2.26 0.38 4.64
N ALA A 386 1.52 0.64 5.72
CA ALA A 386 0.93 1.94 6.05
C ALA A 386 1.85 2.83 6.91
N GLY A 387 3.17 2.63 6.85
CA GLY A 387 4.19 3.35 7.62
C GLY A 387 4.21 4.87 7.43
N ALA A 388 3.61 5.37 6.35
CA ALA A 388 3.38 6.80 6.12
C ALA A 388 2.74 7.48 7.34
N PHE A 389 1.74 6.85 7.96
CA PHE A 389 1.07 7.39 9.14
C PHE A 389 2.03 7.52 10.34
N GLY A 390 2.90 6.52 10.55
CA GLY A 390 3.92 6.58 11.60
C GLY A 390 4.91 7.71 11.40
N THR A 391 5.37 7.91 10.17
CA THR A 391 6.26 9.03 9.83
C THR A 391 5.57 10.37 10.03
N ILE A 392 4.31 10.52 9.58
CA ILE A 392 3.52 11.76 9.80
C ILE A 392 3.34 12.01 11.31
N ALA A 393 3.10 10.98 12.11
CA ALA A 393 3.00 11.12 13.57
C ALA A 393 4.29 11.69 14.18
N ILE A 394 5.45 11.16 13.79
CA ILE A 394 6.76 11.65 14.28
C ILE A 394 7.00 13.09 13.85
N VAL A 395 6.79 13.42 12.58
CA VAL A 395 7.09 14.79 12.09
C VAL A 395 6.17 15.82 12.73
N ILE A 396 4.93 15.48 13.10
CA ILE A 396 4.03 16.35 13.87
C ILE A 396 4.60 16.61 15.27
N GLN A 397 5.13 15.57 15.95
CA GLN A 397 5.73 15.74 17.27
C GLN A 397 7.02 16.58 17.20
N LEU A 398 7.87 16.35 16.22
CA LEU A 398 9.05 17.18 15.98
C LEU A 398 8.68 18.64 15.69
N ALA A 399 7.66 18.87 14.86
CA ALA A 399 7.13 20.20 14.58
C ALA A 399 6.59 20.88 15.86
N THR A 400 5.86 20.13 16.70
CA THR A 400 5.35 20.61 17.97
C THR A 400 6.48 21.01 18.92
N LEU A 401 7.50 20.19 19.08
CA LEU A 401 8.69 20.50 19.88
C LEU A 401 9.42 21.75 19.33
N ARG A 402 9.52 21.85 18.01
CA ARG A 402 10.14 22.99 17.32
C ARG A 402 9.36 24.28 17.56
N GLN A 403 8.03 24.23 17.44
CA GLN A 403 7.14 25.38 17.67
C GLN A 403 7.25 25.90 19.12
N ARG A 404 7.39 24.96 20.06
CA ARG A 404 7.55 25.26 21.49
C ARG A 404 8.98 25.67 21.89
N SER A 405 9.89 25.84 20.91
CA SER A 405 11.32 26.18 21.09
C SER A 405 12.12 25.14 21.91
N LEU A 406 11.62 23.91 22.00
CA LEU A 406 12.27 22.78 22.67
C LEU A 406 13.20 21.99 21.71
N LEU A 407 13.09 22.21 20.40
CA LEU A 407 13.93 21.62 19.38
C LEU A 407 14.55 22.70 18.50
N SER A 408 15.88 22.71 18.37
CA SER A 408 16.57 23.67 17.50
C SER A 408 16.36 23.34 16.01
N HIS A 409 16.53 24.33 15.12
CA HIS A 409 16.43 24.09 13.67
C HIS A 409 17.43 23.04 13.15
N PRO A 410 18.74 23.07 13.53
CA PRO A 410 19.67 22.02 13.12
C PRO A 410 19.27 20.63 13.61
N ALA A 411 18.78 20.51 14.86
CA ALA A 411 18.31 19.25 15.41
C ALA A 411 17.09 18.69 14.66
N LEU A 412 16.11 19.55 14.33
CA LEU A 412 14.98 19.17 13.48
C LEU A 412 15.49 18.62 12.14
N MET A 413 16.35 19.34 11.44
CA MET A 413 16.86 18.93 10.13
C MET A 413 17.62 17.58 10.20
N LEU A 414 18.44 17.35 11.23
CA LEU A 414 19.12 16.09 11.43
C LEU A 414 18.14 14.92 11.66
N CYS A 415 17.09 15.14 12.48
CA CYS A 415 16.04 14.14 12.68
C CYS A 415 15.30 13.82 11.38
N LEU A 416 14.95 14.83 10.59
CA LEU A 416 14.25 14.65 9.31
C LEU A 416 15.11 13.92 8.28
N MET A 417 16.40 14.24 8.18
CA MET A 417 17.36 13.50 7.33
C MET A 417 17.46 12.04 7.78
N ALA A 418 17.60 11.78 9.08
CA ALA A 418 17.68 10.43 9.61
C ALA A 418 16.42 9.61 9.27
N LEU A 419 15.22 10.19 9.34
CA LEU A 419 13.97 9.52 8.98
C LEU A 419 13.85 9.13 7.49
N CYS A 420 14.60 9.79 6.61
CA CYS A 420 14.62 9.44 5.19
C CYS A 420 15.58 8.26 4.87
N LEU A 421 16.58 7.98 5.73
CA LEU A 421 17.64 7.03 5.43
C LEU A 421 17.17 5.56 5.33
N PRO A 422 16.33 5.03 6.25
CA PRO A 422 15.93 3.63 6.17
C PRO A 422 15.21 3.28 4.88
N THR A 423 14.28 4.13 4.44
CA THR A 423 13.54 3.94 3.19
C THR A 423 14.48 3.96 1.99
N LEU A 424 15.40 4.93 1.93
CA LEU A 424 16.42 5.00 0.87
C LEU A 424 17.30 3.75 0.87
N THR A 425 17.74 3.29 2.05
CA THR A 425 18.58 2.09 2.16
C THR A 425 17.88 0.85 1.66
N LEU A 426 16.59 0.66 2.01
CA LEU A 426 15.81 -0.47 1.52
C LEU A 426 15.64 -0.44 0.00
N GLN A 427 15.40 0.74 -0.59
CA GLN A 427 15.32 0.89 -2.05
C GLN A 427 16.65 0.58 -2.73
N VAL A 428 17.77 1.05 -2.17
CA VAL A 428 19.12 0.72 -2.69
C VAL A 428 19.38 -0.79 -2.59
N ARG A 429 19.01 -1.42 -1.47
CA ARG A 429 19.11 -2.87 -1.34
C ARG A 429 18.27 -3.61 -2.37
N ALA A 430 17.02 -3.19 -2.60
CA ALA A 430 16.18 -3.79 -3.63
C ALA A 430 16.77 -3.65 -5.04
N ALA A 431 17.54 -2.60 -5.30
CA ALA A 431 18.26 -2.45 -6.56
C ALA A 431 19.44 -3.43 -6.69
N LEU A 432 20.12 -3.75 -5.58
CA LEU A 432 21.37 -4.52 -5.57
C LEU A 432 21.17 -6.02 -5.26
N ASP A 433 20.21 -6.36 -4.42
CA ASP A 433 20.05 -7.68 -3.82
C ASP A 433 18.64 -8.25 -4.04
N LYS A 434 18.58 -9.51 -4.51
CA LYS A 434 17.34 -10.25 -4.72
C LYS A 434 16.54 -10.45 -3.43
N ASP A 435 17.22 -10.59 -2.29
CA ASP A 435 16.56 -10.85 -1.00
C ASP A 435 15.76 -9.64 -0.51
N PHE A 436 15.96 -8.48 -1.14
CA PHE A 436 15.20 -7.24 -0.93
C PHE A 436 14.23 -6.92 -2.07
N THR A 437 13.97 -7.88 -2.97
CA THR A 437 12.97 -7.76 -4.04
C THR A 437 11.86 -8.77 -3.84
N TYR A 438 10.62 -8.35 -4.07
CA TYR A 438 9.49 -9.24 -3.91
C TYR A 438 9.44 -10.30 -5.02
N ARG A 439 9.70 -11.57 -4.66
CA ARG A 439 9.61 -12.74 -5.55
C ARG A 439 10.38 -12.59 -6.87
N GLN A 440 11.49 -11.86 -6.85
CA GLN A 440 12.38 -11.72 -8.00
C GLN A 440 13.59 -12.65 -7.85
N HIS A 441 14.25 -12.98 -8.98
CA HIS A 441 15.42 -13.87 -8.99
C HIS A 441 16.73 -13.11 -8.83
N THR A 442 16.71 -11.80 -9.12
CA THR A 442 17.87 -10.90 -9.02
C THR A 442 17.44 -9.57 -8.40
N GLY A 443 18.40 -8.76 -7.94
CA GLY A 443 18.19 -7.36 -7.63
C GLY A 443 17.72 -6.60 -8.88
N LEU A 444 16.91 -5.56 -8.70
CA LEU A 444 16.30 -4.83 -9.82
C LEU A 444 17.34 -4.19 -10.75
N GLY A 445 18.52 -3.83 -10.25
CA GLY A 445 19.61 -3.26 -11.04
C GLY A 445 20.23 -4.26 -12.03
N ALA A 446 20.15 -5.55 -11.74
CA ALA A 446 20.64 -6.62 -12.63
C ALA A 446 19.64 -6.98 -13.74
N GLN A 447 18.39 -6.51 -13.64
CA GLN A 447 17.36 -6.81 -14.62
C GLN A 447 17.52 -5.89 -15.85
N ARG A 448 18.06 -6.42 -16.94
CA ARG A 448 18.47 -5.66 -18.13
C ARG A 448 17.97 -6.24 -19.46
N ARG A 449 17.34 -7.44 -19.44
CA ARG A 449 16.83 -8.07 -20.65
C ARG A 449 15.47 -7.50 -21.02
N PRO A 450 15.33 -6.87 -22.19
CA PRO A 450 14.04 -6.36 -22.61
C PRO A 450 13.13 -7.52 -23.04
N ILE A 451 11.88 -7.49 -22.55
CA ILE A 451 10.85 -8.41 -22.98
C ILE A 451 9.54 -7.64 -23.20
N GLN A 452 8.82 -8.00 -24.26
CA GLN A 452 7.49 -7.48 -24.53
C GLN A 452 6.44 -8.41 -23.94
N ILE A 453 5.52 -7.88 -23.16
CA ILE A 453 4.47 -8.63 -22.48
C ILE A 453 3.14 -7.89 -22.54
N GLY A 454 2.06 -8.64 -22.31
CA GLY A 454 0.69 -8.13 -22.32
C GLY A 454 0.15 -7.88 -23.73
N ALA A 455 -1.16 -7.61 -23.81
CA ALA A 455 -1.84 -7.41 -25.10
C ALA A 455 -1.30 -6.21 -25.90
N ALA A 456 -0.84 -5.17 -25.22
CA ALA A 456 -0.25 -3.97 -25.83
C ALA A 456 1.24 -4.12 -26.17
N GLY A 457 1.89 -5.24 -25.84
CA GLY A 457 3.31 -5.47 -26.15
C GLY A 457 4.27 -4.53 -25.44
N ASN A 458 3.96 -4.13 -24.20
CA ASN A 458 4.78 -3.21 -23.43
C ASN A 458 6.11 -3.84 -22.99
N THR A 459 7.19 -3.05 -23.09
CA THR A 459 8.54 -3.52 -22.77
C THR A 459 8.84 -3.34 -21.29
N LEU A 460 9.31 -4.42 -20.64
CA LEU A 460 9.93 -4.43 -19.32
C LEU A 460 11.35 -4.98 -19.40
N LEU A 461 12.16 -4.67 -18.39
CA LEU A 461 13.49 -5.20 -18.20
C LEU A 461 13.43 -6.29 -17.13
N VAL A 462 13.81 -7.51 -17.46
CA VAL A 462 13.82 -8.66 -16.55
C VAL A 462 15.21 -9.29 -16.47
N ASP A 463 15.39 -10.29 -15.61
CA ASP A 463 16.61 -11.11 -15.57
C ASP A 463 16.62 -12.15 -16.69
N ASP A 464 17.81 -12.74 -16.95
CA ASP A 464 18.01 -13.70 -18.03
C ASP A 464 17.15 -14.97 -17.90
N THR A 465 16.82 -15.39 -16.68
CA THR A 465 16.02 -16.59 -16.43
C THR A 465 14.55 -16.31 -16.71
N SER A 466 14.03 -15.19 -16.21
CA SER A 466 12.65 -14.75 -16.46
C SER A 466 12.44 -14.45 -17.93
N GLU A 467 13.41 -13.82 -18.60
CA GLU A 467 13.35 -13.52 -20.04
C GLU A 467 13.22 -14.80 -20.87
N ARG A 468 14.07 -15.79 -20.64
CA ARG A 468 14.01 -17.07 -21.37
C ARG A 468 12.67 -17.78 -21.15
N SER A 469 12.26 -17.95 -19.90
CA SER A 469 11.02 -18.68 -19.58
C SER A 469 9.77 -18.02 -20.17
N ILE A 470 9.70 -16.68 -20.14
CA ILE A 470 8.56 -15.96 -20.72
C ILE A 470 8.64 -16.02 -22.25
N ARG A 471 9.81 -15.90 -22.85
CA ARG A 471 10.00 -16.02 -24.31
C ARG A 471 9.60 -17.39 -24.81
N ASP A 472 10.05 -18.47 -24.15
CA ASP A 472 9.69 -19.85 -24.51
C ASP A 472 8.17 -20.04 -24.49
N LEU A 473 7.48 -19.47 -23.48
CA LEU A 473 6.02 -19.48 -23.41
C LEU A 473 5.37 -18.74 -24.59
N LEU A 474 5.86 -17.52 -24.89
CA LEU A 474 5.30 -16.69 -25.95
C LEU A 474 5.51 -17.35 -27.34
N ASP A 475 6.70 -17.90 -27.59
CA ASP A 475 7.05 -18.57 -28.85
C ASP A 475 6.19 -19.84 -29.04
N ALA A 476 6.05 -20.68 -27.99
CA ALA A 476 5.23 -21.88 -28.05
C ALA A 476 3.74 -21.54 -28.31
N ALA A 477 3.23 -20.54 -27.59
CA ALA A 477 1.84 -20.09 -27.75
C ALA A 477 1.59 -19.52 -29.15
N HIS A 478 2.48 -18.67 -29.65
CA HIS A 478 2.38 -18.06 -30.98
C HIS A 478 2.43 -19.11 -32.09
N GLN A 479 3.38 -20.07 -32.05
CA GLN A 479 3.49 -21.17 -33.00
C GLN A 479 2.24 -22.04 -33.03
N ALA A 480 1.55 -22.19 -31.88
CA ALA A 480 0.31 -22.96 -31.80
C ALA A 480 -0.96 -22.13 -32.09
N GLY A 481 -0.80 -20.87 -32.53
CA GLY A 481 -1.92 -20.00 -32.94
C GLY A 481 -2.62 -19.21 -31.83
N PHE A 482 -1.99 -19.04 -30.68
CA PHE A 482 -2.52 -18.14 -29.63
C PHE A 482 -2.58 -16.69 -30.12
N LYS A 483 -3.65 -15.99 -29.75
CA LYS A 483 -3.82 -14.56 -30.07
C LYS A 483 -4.14 -13.78 -28.81
N ALA A 484 -3.67 -12.54 -28.71
CA ALA A 484 -4.04 -11.65 -27.62
C ALA A 484 -5.56 -11.57 -27.45
N GLY A 485 -6.02 -11.52 -26.20
CA GLY A 485 -7.45 -11.58 -25.85
C GLY A 485 -8.07 -12.97 -25.84
N THR A 486 -7.31 -14.03 -26.18
CA THR A 486 -7.77 -15.41 -26.04
C THR A 486 -8.09 -15.74 -24.59
N PRO A 487 -9.24 -16.39 -24.27
CA PRO A 487 -9.54 -16.84 -22.92
C PRO A 487 -8.50 -17.83 -22.40
N VAL A 488 -8.07 -17.67 -21.15
CA VAL A 488 -7.10 -18.56 -20.48
C VAL A 488 -7.61 -18.97 -19.12
N LEU A 489 -7.58 -20.27 -18.83
CA LEU A 489 -7.76 -20.85 -17.49
C LEU A 489 -6.38 -21.15 -16.90
N ASP A 490 -6.05 -20.48 -15.81
CA ASP A 490 -4.81 -20.71 -15.08
C ASP A 490 -5.04 -21.65 -13.88
N PHE A 491 -4.59 -22.87 -14.01
CA PHE A 491 -4.60 -23.88 -12.94
C PHE A 491 -3.21 -24.12 -12.32
N THR A 492 -2.22 -23.31 -12.68
CA THR A 492 -0.86 -23.44 -12.15
C THR A 492 -0.76 -23.06 -10.68
N GLY A 493 -1.69 -22.19 -10.20
CA GLY A 493 -1.69 -21.63 -8.85
C GLY A 493 -0.73 -20.44 -8.65
N ASP A 494 0.14 -20.15 -9.60
CA ASP A 494 1.06 -19.00 -9.59
C ASP A 494 1.28 -18.36 -10.96
N GLY A 495 0.37 -18.59 -11.88
CA GLY A 495 0.47 -18.19 -13.27
C GLY A 495 -0.23 -16.92 -13.74
N PRO A 496 -0.80 -16.00 -12.90
CA PRO A 496 -1.39 -14.77 -13.43
C PRO A 496 -0.43 -14.01 -14.35
N GLY A 497 0.88 -14.06 -14.06
CA GLY A 497 1.92 -13.45 -14.89
C GLY A 497 2.09 -14.09 -16.25
N LEU A 498 1.85 -15.39 -16.37
CA LEU A 498 1.90 -16.10 -17.64
C LEU A 498 0.69 -15.71 -18.51
N VAL A 499 -0.51 -15.61 -17.88
CA VAL A 499 -1.73 -15.13 -18.56
C VAL A 499 -1.54 -13.70 -19.05
N TYR A 500 -1.00 -12.82 -18.19
CA TYR A 500 -0.72 -11.44 -18.58
C TYR A 500 0.34 -11.35 -19.68
N ALA A 501 1.45 -12.09 -19.58
CA ALA A 501 2.53 -12.09 -20.57
C ALA A 501 2.01 -12.51 -21.95
N LEU A 502 1.16 -13.52 -22.02
CA LEU A 502 0.48 -13.95 -23.26
C LEU A 502 -0.49 -12.89 -23.82
N GLY A 503 -0.82 -11.84 -23.07
CA GLY A 503 -1.93 -10.97 -23.42
C GLY A 503 -3.28 -11.71 -23.37
N GLY A 504 -3.37 -12.77 -22.60
CA GLY A 504 -4.56 -13.60 -22.44
C GLY A 504 -5.62 -12.94 -21.54
N ARG A 505 -6.86 -13.36 -21.71
CA ARG A 505 -7.99 -12.92 -20.89
C ARG A 505 -8.32 -14.00 -19.86
N PRO A 506 -8.22 -13.72 -18.54
CA PRO A 506 -8.53 -14.70 -17.53
C PRO A 506 -10.01 -15.07 -17.54
N VAL A 507 -10.33 -16.35 -17.34
CA VAL A 507 -11.71 -16.84 -17.25
C VAL A 507 -12.15 -16.86 -15.80
N GLY A 508 -13.18 -16.10 -15.47
CA GLY A 508 -13.82 -16.05 -14.16
C GLY A 508 -13.02 -15.26 -13.12
N LEU A 509 -11.85 -15.70 -12.73
CA LEU A 509 -10.94 -15.04 -11.79
C LEU A 509 -9.59 -14.75 -12.44
N ALA A 510 -8.97 -13.64 -12.04
CA ALA A 510 -7.61 -13.32 -12.48
C ALA A 510 -6.55 -14.24 -11.85
N TRP A 511 -6.87 -14.93 -10.78
CA TRP A 511 -5.97 -15.87 -10.08
C TRP A 511 -6.75 -16.96 -9.36
N LEU A 512 -6.51 -18.22 -9.73
CA LEU A 512 -7.00 -19.41 -9.04
C LEU A 512 -5.86 -20.01 -8.20
N LEU A 513 -6.09 -20.16 -6.90
CA LEU A 513 -5.09 -20.63 -5.95
C LEU A 513 -5.53 -21.96 -5.33
N GLY A 514 -4.81 -23.01 -5.62
CA GLY A 514 -4.97 -24.34 -5.00
C GLY A 514 -4.06 -24.53 -3.77
N GLY A 515 -3.83 -25.77 -3.41
CA GLY A 515 -2.88 -26.16 -2.34
C GLY A 515 -3.32 -25.84 -0.92
N GLY A 516 -4.50 -25.28 -0.74
CA GLY A 516 -5.13 -24.96 0.53
C GLY A 516 -6.59 -25.42 0.58
N PRO A 517 -7.24 -25.37 1.76
CA PRO A 517 -8.65 -25.69 1.89
C PRO A 517 -9.50 -24.85 0.91
N GLY A 518 -10.38 -25.52 0.16
CA GLY A 518 -11.33 -24.86 -0.73
C GLY A 518 -10.82 -24.41 -2.10
N GLY A 519 -9.52 -24.48 -2.39
CA GLY A 519 -8.98 -24.06 -3.69
C GLY A 519 -9.57 -24.83 -4.87
N GLU A 520 -9.64 -26.16 -4.75
CA GLU A 520 -10.26 -27.03 -5.77
C GLU A 520 -11.76 -26.74 -5.93
N ALA A 521 -12.48 -26.50 -4.83
CA ALA A 521 -13.89 -26.14 -4.85
C ALA A 521 -14.13 -24.78 -5.50
N ALA A 522 -13.25 -23.80 -5.23
CA ALA A 522 -13.31 -22.48 -5.86
C ALA A 522 -13.08 -22.57 -7.38
N ALA A 523 -12.10 -23.39 -7.82
CA ALA A 523 -11.83 -23.61 -9.24
C ALA A 523 -13.02 -24.30 -9.93
N ALA A 524 -13.60 -25.34 -9.31
CA ALA A 524 -14.79 -26.01 -9.82
C ALA A 524 -15.98 -25.05 -9.92
N HIS A 525 -16.19 -24.20 -8.91
CA HIS A 525 -17.24 -23.19 -8.93
C HIS A 525 -17.06 -22.19 -10.08
N VAL A 526 -15.86 -21.67 -10.29
CA VAL A 526 -15.54 -20.73 -11.37
C VAL A 526 -15.80 -21.37 -12.74
N VAL A 527 -15.34 -22.60 -12.97
CA VAL A 527 -15.57 -23.31 -14.23
C VAL A 527 -17.06 -23.62 -14.44
N ALA A 528 -17.79 -23.97 -13.38
CA ALA A 528 -19.24 -24.22 -13.47
C ALA A 528 -20.03 -22.98 -13.89
N GLN A 529 -19.61 -21.79 -13.49
CA GLN A 529 -20.26 -20.52 -13.85
C GLN A 529 -19.84 -19.98 -15.22
N ALA A 530 -18.70 -20.43 -15.75
CA ALA A 530 -18.23 -19.94 -17.04
C ALA A 530 -19.10 -20.43 -18.20
N PRO A 531 -19.42 -19.57 -19.20
CA PRO A 531 -20.14 -19.98 -20.39
C PRO A 531 -19.39 -21.09 -21.13
N GLN A 532 -20.12 -22.13 -21.57
CA GLN A 532 -19.51 -23.29 -22.24
C GLN A 532 -18.75 -22.91 -23.51
N GLU A 533 -19.24 -21.91 -24.26
CA GLU A 533 -18.56 -21.38 -25.44
C GLU A 533 -17.20 -20.76 -25.11
N VAL A 534 -17.10 -20.05 -23.97
CA VAL A 534 -15.82 -19.50 -23.49
C VAL A 534 -14.86 -20.62 -23.11
N LEU A 535 -15.35 -21.65 -22.38
CA LEU A 535 -14.54 -22.80 -21.99
C LEU A 535 -14.00 -23.58 -23.19
N ARG A 536 -14.81 -23.79 -24.24
CA ARG A 536 -14.38 -24.48 -25.47
C ARG A 536 -13.27 -23.75 -26.22
N ARG A 537 -13.12 -22.46 -26.01
CA ARG A 537 -12.10 -21.61 -26.66
C ARG A 537 -10.93 -21.27 -25.73
N ALA A 538 -11.08 -21.60 -24.44
CA ALA A 538 -10.08 -21.26 -23.45
C ALA A 538 -8.81 -22.12 -23.64
N TRP A 539 -7.65 -21.48 -23.59
CA TRP A 539 -6.38 -22.16 -23.40
C TRP A 539 -6.17 -22.43 -21.90
N ILE A 540 -5.33 -23.41 -21.59
CA ILE A 540 -5.09 -23.81 -20.22
C ILE A 540 -3.60 -23.73 -19.91
N LEU A 541 -3.30 -23.25 -18.71
CA LEU A 541 -2.01 -23.38 -18.06
C LEU A 541 -2.20 -24.32 -16.85
N SER A 542 -1.40 -25.38 -16.78
CA SER A 542 -1.42 -26.32 -15.64
C SER A 542 -0.01 -26.57 -15.11
N SER A 543 0.10 -27.04 -13.85
CA SER A 543 1.39 -27.43 -13.29
C SER A 543 1.27 -28.72 -12.50
N THR A 544 2.25 -29.61 -12.68
CA THR A 544 2.30 -30.89 -12.01
C THR A 544 3.01 -30.84 -10.66
N ASN A 545 4.01 -29.99 -10.52
CA ASN A 545 4.89 -29.93 -9.34
C ASN A 545 4.68 -28.70 -8.46
N ASN A 546 3.85 -27.72 -8.88
CA ASN A 546 3.53 -26.57 -8.05
C ASN A 546 2.57 -26.98 -6.89
N PRO A 547 2.91 -26.70 -5.63
CA PRO A 547 2.06 -27.04 -4.47
C PRO A 547 0.76 -26.22 -4.41
N TYR A 548 0.63 -25.15 -5.17
CA TYR A 548 -0.56 -24.29 -5.27
C TYR A 548 -1.39 -24.55 -6.54
N ALA A 549 -0.98 -25.51 -7.38
CA ALA A 549 -1.75 -25.87 -8.56
C ALA A 549 -3.10 -26.50 -8.20
N ILE A 550 -4.08 -26.28 -9.06
CA ILE A 550 -5.36 -27.01 -9.04
C ILE A 550 -5.13 -28.38 -9.64
N LYS A 551 -5.06 -29.41 -8.81
CA LYS A 551 -4.67 -30.76 -9.24
C LYS A 551 -5.77 -31.52 -9.96
N THR A 552 -7.04 -31.20 -9.71
CA THR A 552 -8.22 -31.87 -10.28
C THR A 552 -8.76 -31.17 -11.53
N TRP A 553 -7.97 -30.28 -12.16
CA TRP A 553 -8.45 -29.44 -13.25
C TRP A 553 -9.00 -30.25 -14.45
N THR A 554 -8.43 -31.40 -14.77
CA THR A 554 -8.92 -32.28 -15.85
C THR A 554 -10.35 -32.74 -15.55
N ARG A 555 -10.61 -33.28 -14.36
CA ARG A 555 -11.94 -33.70 -13.95
C ARG A 555 -12.93 -32.53 -13.96
N ILE A 556 -12.52 -31.35 -13.46
CA ILE A 556 -13.37 -30.16 -13.44
C ILE A 556 -13.80 -29.76 -14.87
N LEU A 557 -12.90 -29.88 -15.86
CA LEU A 557 -13.21 -29.57 -17.25
C LEU A 557 -13.96 -30.71 -17.97
N ASP A 558 -13.59 -31.97 -17.71
CA ASP A 558 -14.28 -33.12 -18.31
C ASP A 558 -15.76 -33.18 -17.95
N ASP A 559 -16.12 -32.78 -16.74
CA ASP A 559 -17.51 -32.63 -16.29
C ASP A 559 -18.30 -31.59 -17.11
N ARG A 560 -17.61 -30.66 -17.77
CA ARG A 560 -18.24 -29.56 -18.54
C ARG A 560 -18.11 -29.69 -20.05
N LEU A 561 -17.00 -30.23 -20.53
CA LEU A 561 -16.64 -30.25 -21.95
C LEU A 561 -16.51 -31.66 -22.53
N GLY A 562 -16.44 -32.69 -21.68
CA GLY A 562 -16.08 -34.05 -22.05
C GLY A 562 -14.59 -34.27 -22.12
N ALA A 563 -14.19 -35.56 -22.09
CA ALA A 563 -12.79 -35.96 -22.11
C ALA A 563 -12.07 -35.53 -23.41
N ALA A 564 -10.77 -35.30 -23.30
CA ALA A 564 -9.90 -34.90 -24.44
C ALA A 564 -10.27 -33.58 -25.12
N SER A 565 -10.90 -32.67 -24.41
CA SER A 565 -11.25 -31.34 -24.93
C SER A 565 -10.02 -30.45 -25.27
N HIS A 566 -8.82 -30.76 -24.75
CA HIS A 566 -7.58 -30.00 -24.94
C HIS A 566 -6.39 -30.88 -25.30
N VAL A 567 -5.43 -30.29 -26.00
CA VAL A 567 -4.19 -30.95 -26.45
C VAL A 567 -2.99 -30.16 -25.92
N ALA A 568 -2.01 -30.87 -25.35
CA ALA A 568 -0.76 -30.27 -24.89
C ALA A 568 0.02 -29.66 -26.08
N VAL A 569 0.51 -28.44 -25.85
CA VAL A 569 1.30 -27.67 -26.85
C VAL A 569 2.78 -27.67 -26.49
N ALA A 570 3.08 -27.37 -25.22
CA ALA A 570 4.44 -27.27 -24.73
C ALA A 570 4.53 -27.53 -23.24
N ASP A 571 5.63 -28.13 -22.81
CA ASP A 571 6.07 -28.20 -21.43
C ASP A 571 7.18 -27.19 -21.18
N LEU A 572 6.99 -26.34 -20.16
CA LEU A 572 7.79 -25.16 -19.90
C LEU A 572 8.35 -25.19 -18.47
N GLY A 573 9.59 -24.73 -18.31
CA GLY A 573 10.19 -24.51 -17.01
C GLY A 573 10.00 -23.05 -16.56
N ILE A 574 9.15 -22.79 -15.56
CA ILE A 574 8.90 -21.46 -15.03
C ILE A 574 9.53 -21.33 -13.64
N PRO A 575 10.36 -20.31 -13.38
CA PRO A 575 10.96 -20.11 -12.07
C PRO A 575 9.91 -20.01 -10.96
N ALA A 576 10.08 -20.79 -9.89
CA ALA A 576 9.15 -20.80 -8.77
C ALA A 576 9.36 -19.61 -7.83
N TRP A 577 8.27 -18.99 -7.37
CA TRP A 577 8.32 -17.85 -6.46
C TRP A 577 8.23 -18.23 -4.96
N TYR A 578 7.69 -19.41 -4.62
CA TYR A 578 7.42 -19.87 -3.23
C TYR A 578 8.59 -20.66 -2.63
N ARG A 579 9.82 -20.20 -2.85
CA ARG A 579 11.06 -20.85 -2.37
C ARG A 579 11.17 -21.03 -0.87
N TRP A 580 10.36 -20.29 -0.10
CA TRP A 580 10.31 -20.46 1.38
C TRP A 580 9.65 -21.75 1.85
N LYS A 581 8.92 -22.43 0.98
CA LYS A 581 8.29 -23.71 1.32
C LYS A 581 9.34 -24.81 1.21
N LYS A 582 9.64 -25.47 2.33
CA LYS A 582 10.62 -26.58 2.36
C LYS A 582 10.22 -27.66 1.34
N GLY A 583 11.15 -28.01 0.46
CA GLY A 583 10.92 -29.01 -0.61
C GLY A 583 10.16 -28.47 -1.83
N ALA A 584 9.93 -27.15 -1.92
CA ALA A 584 9.42 -26.55 -3.16
C ALA A 584 10.47 -26.65 -4.27
N PRO A 585 10.05 -26.93 -5.53
CA PRO A 585 10.99 -26.94 -6.67
C PRO A 585 11.49 -25.51 -6.95
N GLU A 586 12.67 -25.40 -7.54
CA GLU A 586 13.18 -24.12 -8.04
C GLU A 586 12.51 -23.71 -9.36
N ILE A 587 12.10 -24.72 -10.13
CA ILE A 587 11.44 -24.58 -11.42
C ILE A 587 10.10 -25.31 -11.38
N ASN A 588 9.03 -24.60 -11.71
CA ASN A 588 7.72 -25.19 -11.93
C ASN A 588 7.66 -25.80 -13.32
N ALA A 589 7.20 -27.05 -13.42
CA ALA A 589 6.81 -27.66 -14.67
C ALA A 589 5.40 -27.18 -15.04
N VAL A 590 5.32 -26.34 -16.06
CA VAL A 590 4.06 -25.76 -16.55
C VAL A 590 3.79 -26.30 -17.94
N THR A 591 2.59 -26.84 -18.16
CA THR A 591 2.14 -27.28 -19.48
C THR A 591 1.12 -26.30 -20.04
N LEU A 592 1.34 -25.86 -21.28
CA LEU A 592 0.41 -25.06 -22.06
C LEU A 592 -0.46 -26.00 -22.90
N TRP A 593 -1.78 -25.81 -22.85
CA TRP A 593 -2.76 -26.59 -23.62
C TRP A 593 -3.60 -25.70 -24.51
N ARG A 594 -3.90 -26.16 -25.71
CA ARG A 594 -4.88 -25.53 -26.61
C ARG A 594 -6.16 -26.35 -26.73
N PRO A 595 -7.29 -25.70 -27.07
CA PRO A 595 -8.52 -26.42 -27.39
C PRO A 595 -8.30 -27.43 -28.54
N ASN A 596 -8.87 -28.61 -28.41
CA ASN A 596 -8.86 -29.62 -29.46
C ASN A 596 -9.89 -29.24 -30.54
N GLU A 597 -9.45 -29.00 -31.76
CA GLU A 597 -10.31 -28.61 -32.89
C GLU A 597 -11.30 -29.73 -33.29
N ALA A 598 -10.92 -31.00 -33.04
CA ALA A 598 -11.81 -32.13 -33.30
C ALA A 598 -13.01 -32.24 -32.34
N SER A 599 -12.99 -31.49 -31.22
CA SER A 599 -14.07 -31.45 -30.20
C SER A 599 -14.97 -30.20 -30.33
N ARG A 600 -14.74 -29.41 -31.36
CA ARG A 600 -15.59 -28.27 -31.73
C ARG A 600 -16.72 -28.75 -32.63
#